data_037fb29ceb1725fa8fd168b4b841dd82
#
_entry.id   037fb29ceb1725fa8fd168b4b841dd82
#
_cell.length_a   1.000
_cell.length_b   1.000
_cell.length_c   1.000
_cell.angle_alpha   90.00
_cell.angle_beta   90.00
_cell.angle_gamma   90.00
#
_symmetry.space_group_name_H-M   'P 1'
#
loop_
_entity.id
_entity.type
_entity.pdbx_description
1 polymer ?
#
loop_
_entity_poly.entity_id
_entity_poly.type
_entity_poly.pdbx_seq_one_letter_code
_entity_poly.pdbx_strand_id
1 'polypeptide(L)'
;MLQLPDDVKQKYDVSAMKYAIHAAAPCPVDVKRRMLEWWGPVIWEYYAATEGGGTIAPPDEWLKYPGTVGRAWPSAELKITDDDGNRLPTGEPGVVWMKMPTASFEYKGDKSKTDENHDADGFFTVGDVGYLNADGFLFLCDRKSDMIIAGGVNIYPAEIEGEILAHPGVGDVAVFG
;
A
#
# COMPACT_ATOMS: atom_id res chain seq x y z
N MET A 1 0.84 -9.00 -18.39
CA MET A 1 -0.45 -9.56 -18.85
C MET A 1 -1.21 -8.57 -19.74
N LEU A 2 -1.37 -7.31 -19.35
CA LEU A 2 -2.07 -6.30 -20.17
C LEU A 2 -1.43 -6.04 -21.54
N GLN A 3 -0.13 -6.28 -21.68
CA GLN A 3 0.59 -6.17 -22.96
C GLN A 3 0.38 -7.36 -23.91
N LEU A 4 -0.32 -8.41 -23.49
CA LEU A 4 -0.66 -9.51 -24.40
C LEU A 4 -1.58 -9.01 -25.51
N PRO A 5 -1.44 -9.51 -26.75
CA PRO A 5 -2.36 -9.21 -27.84
C PRO A 5 -3.82 -9.60 -27.48
N ASP A 6 -4.78 -8.84 -27.97
CA ASP A 6 -6.18 -9.04 -27.61
C ASP A 6 -6.73 -10.42 -28.08
N ASP A 7 -6.26 -10.93 -29.22
CA ASP A 7 -6.58 -12.27 -29.69
C ASP A 7 -6.06 -13.37 -28.74
N VAL A 8 -4.98 -13.12 -28.00
CA VAL A 8 -4.46 -14.03 -26.97
C VAL A 8 -5.35 -13.96 -25.71
N LYS A 9 -5.68 -12.74 -25.26
CA LYS A 9 -6.53 -12.53 -24.08
C LYS A 9 -7.91 -13.19 -24.26
N GLN A 10 -8.49 -13.10 -25.47
CA GLN A 10 -9.81 -13.63 -25.81
C GLN A 10 -9.86 -15.17 -25.94
N LYS A 11 -8.70 -15.83 -26.04
CA LYS A 11 -8.63 -17.31 -26.10
C LYS A 11 -9.01 -18.00 -24.78
N TYR A 12 -8.95 -17.26 -23.68
CA TYR A 12 -9.11 -17.84 -22.35
C TYR A 12 -10.36 -17.28 -21.67
N ASP A 13 -11.26 -18.17 -21.30
CA ASP A 13 -12.40 -17.81 -20.47
C ASP A 13 -11.98 -17.70 -19.01
N VAL A 14 -11.97 -16.48 -18.47
CA VAL A 14 -11.63 -16.19 -17.07
C VAL A 14 -12.87 -15.96 -16.21
N SER A 15 -14.08 -16.16 -16.74
CA SER A 15 -15.35 -15.88 -16.06
C SER A 15 -15.59 -16.73 -14.81
N ALA A 16 -14.94 -17.89 -14.71
CA ALA A 16 -15.00 -18.75 -13.53
C ALA A 16 -14.11 -18.27 -12.37
N MET A 17 -13.24 -17.27 -12.58
CA MET A 17 -12.39 -16.72 -11.55
C MET A 17 -13.22 -15.95 -10.53
N LYS A 18 -13.08 -16.28 -9.25
CA LYS A 18 -13.80 -15.64 -8.15
C LYS A 18 -12.90 -14.71 -7.33
N TYR A 19 -11.63 -15.05 -7.24
CA TYR A 19 -10.65 -14.31 -6.45
C TYR A 19 -9.31 -14.30 -7.17
N ALA A 20 -8.72 -13.14 -7.27
CA ALA A 20 -7.31 -12.93 -7.56
C ALA A 20 -6.76 -12.01 -6.46
N ILE A 21 -5.56 -12.29 -5.97
CA ILE A 21 -4.98 -11.52 -4.88
C ILE A 21 -3.77 -10.77 -5.40
N HIS A 22 -3.73 -9.47 -5.11
CA HIS A 22 -2.59 -8.60 -5.32
C HIS A 22 -2.06 -8.13 -3.97
N ALA A 23 -0.75 -8.15 -3.79
CA ALA A 23 -0.07 -7.71 -2.57
C ALA A 23 1.43 -7.53 -2.80
N ALA A 24 2.14 -7.12 -1.78
CA ALA A 24 3.60 -7.05 -1.65
C ALA A 24 4.30 -5.93 -2.45
N ALA A 25 3.66 -5.34 -3.44
CA ALA A 25 4.21 -4.21 -4.19
C ALA A 25 3.10 -3.23 -4.60
N PRO A 26 3.41 -1.94 -4.80
CA PRO A 26 2.46 -0.99 -5.35
C PRO A 26 1.93 -1.45 -6.71
N CYS A 27 0.65 -1.28 -6.95
CA CYS A 27 0.04 -1.51 -8.26
C CYS A 27 -0.45 -0.17 -8.82
N PRO A 28 0.07 0.28 -9.98
CA PRO A 28 -0.43 1.50 -10.59
C PRO A 28 -1.94 1.44 -10.82
N VAL A 29 -2.63 2.52 -10.49
CA VAL A 29 -4.10 2.61 -10.53
C VAL A 29 -4.67 2.22 -11.89
N ASP A 30 -4.03 2.70 -12.99
CA ASP A 30 -4.45 2.35 -14.35
C ASP A 30 -4.32 0.85 -14.63
N VAL A 31 -3.22 0.24 -14.20
CA VAL A 31 -2.97 -1.20 -14.38
C VAL A 31 -4.05 -2.02 -13.69
N LYS A 32 -4.35 -1.72 -12.43
CA LYS A 32 -5.37 -2.46 -11.68
C LYS A 32 -6.77 -2.22 -12.24
N ARG A 33 -7.09 -0.99 -12.67
CA ARG A 33 -8.38 -0.68 -13.31
C ARG A 33 -8.58 -1.52 -14.58
N ARG A 34 -7.59 -1.53 -15.48
CA ARG A 34 -7.62 -2.33 -16.72
C ARG A 34 -7.66 -3.83 -16.47
N MET A 35 -7.04 -4.31 -15.41
CA MET A 35 -7.15 -5.71 -15.01
C MET A 35 -8.55 -6.05 -14.49
N LEU A 36 -9.18 -5.16 -13.71
CA LEU A 36 -10.58 -5.32 -13.26
C LEU A 36 -11.58 -5.25 -14.42
N GLU A 37 -11.33 -4.42 -15.43
CA GLU A 37 -12.12 -4.37 -16.66
C GLU A 37 -12.05 -5.70 -17.42
N TRP A 38 -10.89 -6.33 -17.47
CA TRP A 38 -10.69 -7.60 -18.16
C TRP A 38 -11.20 -8.80 -17.37
N TRP A 39 -10.87 -8.89 -16.08
CA TRP A 39 -11.17 -10.06 -15.25
C TRP A 39 -12.49 -9.96 -14.49
N GLY A 40 -13.09 -8.77 -14.46
CA GLY A 40 -14.21 -8.46 -13.59
C GLY A 40 -13.76 -8.08 -12.16
N PRO A 41 -14.69 -7.80 -11.25
CA PRO A 41 -14.40 -7.34 -9.89
C PRO A 41 -13.95 -8.49 -8.98
N VAL A 42 -12.85 -9.14 -9.33
CA VAL A 42 -12.30 -10.31 -8.62
C VAL A 42 -10.95 -10.06 -7.97
N ILE A 43 -10.31 -8.89 -8.22
CA ILE A 43 -8.97 -8.60 -7.72
C ILE A 43 -9.05 -7.92 -6.36
N TRP A 44 -8.73 -8.69 -5.34
CA TRP A 44 -8.56 -8.23 -3.97
C TRP A 44 -7.13 -7.73 -3.76
N GLU A 45 -6.98 -6.69 -2.97
CA GLU A 45 -5.67 -6.21 -2.55
C GLU A 45 -5.55 -6.27 -1.04
N TYR A 46 -4.37 -6.62 -0.55
CA TYR A 46 -4.05 -6.46 0.85
C TYR A 46 -2.66 -5.86 1.03
N TYR A 47 -2.50 -5.11 2.10
CA TYR A 47 -1.22 -4.63 2.59
C TYR A 47 -0.97 -5.23 3.95
N ALA A 48 0.18 -5.87 4.12
CA ALA A 48 0.63 -6.46 5.37
C ALA A 48 2.15 -6.62 5.34
N ALA A 49 2.74 -6.77 6.52
CA ALA A 49 4.14 -7.10 6.69
C ALA A 49 4.31 -8.49 7.31
N THR A 50 5.52 -9.05 7.24
CA THR A 50 5.87 -10.30 7.94
C THR A 50 5.73 -10.15 9.45
N GLU A 51 5.95 -8.95 9.93
CA GLU A 51 5.79 -8.52 11.33
C GLU A 51 4.34 -8.58 11.81
N GLY A 52 3.39 -8.58 10.91
CA GLY A 52 1.96 -8.62 11.19
C GLY A 52 1.22 -7.42 10.60
N GLY A 53 0.03 -7.20 11.10
CA GLY A 53 -0.83 -6.10 10.68
C GLY A 53 -1.44 -6.31 9.30
N GLY A 54 -2.27 -5.40 8.89
CA GLY A 54 -2.72 -5.38 7.52
C GLY A 54 -4.05 -4.71 7.29
N THR A 55 -4.24 -4.45 6.01
CA THR A 55 -5.48 -3.95 5.45
C THR A 55 -5.95 -4.88 4.34
N ILE A 56 -7.21 -4.73 3.95
CA ILE A 56 -7.79 -5.44 2.82
C ILE A 56 -8.71 -4.51 2.04
N ALA A 57 -8.60 -4.56 0.72
CA ALA A 57 -9.46 -3.84 -0.22
C ALA A 57 -10.19 -4.84 -1.12
N PRO A 58 -11.47 -5.10 -0.90
CA PRO A 58 -12.33 -5.74 -1.88
C PRO A 58 -12.38 -4.93 -3.18
N PRO A 59 -12.64 -5.57 -4.33
CA PRO A 59 -12.61 -4.88 -5.62
C PRO A 59 -13.63 -3.74 -5.76
N ASP A 60 -14.80 -3.85 -5.14
CA ASP A 60 -15.83 -2.81 -5.10
C ASP A 60 -15.41 -1.59 -4.27
N GLU A 61 -14.77 -1.80 -3.13
CA GLU A 61 -14.19 -0.73 -2.32
C GLU A 61 -13.01 -0.09 -3.03
N TRP A 62 -12.16 -0.88 -3.67
CA TRP A 62 -11.03 -0.34 -4.44
C TRP A 62 -11.50 0.52 -5.62
N LEU A 63 -12.56 0.10 -6.33
CA LEU A 63 -13.15 0.90 -7.42
C LEU A 63 -13.72 2.23 -6.95
N LYS A 64 -14.22 2.29 -5.71
CA LYS A 64 -14.69 3.52 -5.08
C LYS A 64 -13.54 4.43 -4.62
N TYR A 65 -12.43 3.83 -4.19
CA TYR A 65 -11.24 4.53 -3.69
C TYR A 65 -9.97 4.02 -4.39
N PRO A 66 -9.79 4.36 -5.69
CA PRO A 66 -8.64 3.86 -6.45
C PRO A 66 -7.31 4.26 -5.82
N GLY A 67 -6.37 3.32 -5.75
CA GLY A 67 -5.06 3.51 -5.12
C GLY A 67 -5.01 3.15 -3.64
N THR A 68 -6.16 2.88 -3.00
CA THR A 68 -6.17 2.40 -1.62
C THR A 68 -5.62 0.98 -1.50
N VAL A 69 -4.94 0.71 -0.39
CA VAL A 69 -4.61 -0.66 0.05
C VAL A 69 -5.65 -1.22 1.03
N GLY A 70 -6.77 -0.51 1.21
CA GLY A 70 -7.94 -0.97 1.97
C GLY A 70 -8.05 -0.44 3.37
N ARG A 71 -8.91 -1.07 4.17
CA ARG A 71 -9.12 -0.79 5.59
C ARG A 71 -8.45 -1.84 6.46
N ALA A 72 -8.17 -1.45 7.70
CA ALA A 72 -7.69 -2.39 8.71
C ALA A 72 -8.56 -3.67 8.78
N TRP A 73 -7.93 -4.81 8.97
CA TRP A 73 -8.64 -6.05 9.28
C TRP A 73 -9.54 -5.86 10.52
N PRO A 74 -10.60 -6.63 10.69
CA PRO A 74 -11.56 -6.42 11.79
C PRO A 74 -10.96 -6.42 13.20
N SER A 75 -9.78 -7.05 13.37
CA SER A 75 -9.06 -7.11 14.63
C SER A 75 -7.84 -6.19 14.69
N ALA A 76 -7.57 -5.42 13.64
CA ALA A 76 -6.41 -4.54 13.55
C ALA A 76 -6.82 -3.08 13.76
N GLU A 77 -5.87 -2.30 14.28
CA GLU A 77 -5.98 -0.85 14.37
C GLU A 77 -4.87 -0.20 13.56
N LEU A 78 -5.17 0.97 12.99
CA LEU A 78 -4.20 1.80 12.27
C LEU A 78 -4.12 3.18 12.94
N LYS A 79 -2.94 3.77 12.91
CA LYS A 79 -2.75 5.19 13.17
C LYS A 79 -1.65 5.74 12.26
N ILE A 80 -1.75 7.03 11.97
CA ILE A 80 -0.73 7.78 11.24
C ILE A 80 -0.13 8.78 12.21
N THR A 81 1.20 8.91 12.22
CA THR A 81 1.90 9.83 13.12
C THR A 81 2.91 10.68 12.37
N ASP A 82 3.23 11.83 12.96
CA ASP A 82 4.43 12.59 12.64
C ASP A 82 5.70 11.89 13.18
N ASP A 83 6.86 12.54 13.00
CA ASP A 83 8.14 12.02 13.47
C ASP A 83 8.29 12.05 14.99
N ASP A 84 7.50 12.87 15.67
CA ASP A 84 7.45 12.98 17.14
C ASP A 84 6.48 11.96 17.77
N GLY A 85 5.80 11.16 16.94
CA GLY A 85 4.82 10.14 17.38
C GLY A 85 3.42 10.67 17.65
N ASN A 86 3.13 11.95 17.36
CA ASN A 86 1.78 12.50 17.51
C ASN A 86 0.87 12.03 16.38
N ARG A 87 -0.36 11.69 16.71
CA ARG A 87 -1.35 11.30 15.70
C ARG A 87 -1.65 12.46 14.77
N LEU A 88 -1.58 12.21 13.47
CA LEU A 88 -1.95 13.16 12.43
C LEU A 88 -3.46 13.11 12.13
N PRO A 89 -4.04 14.24 11.70
CA PRO A 89 -5.41 14.28 11.23
C PRO A 89 -5.60 13.48 9.93
N THR A 90 -6.84 13.14 9.65
CA THR A 90 -7.25 12.45 8.42
C THR A 90 -6.80 13.21 7.18
N GLY A 91 -6.21 12.50 6.24
CA GLY A 91 -5.71 13.04 4.97
C GLY A 91 -4.26 13.53 5.03
N GLU A 92 -3.66 13.63 6.19
CA GLU A 92 -2.25 14.04 6.31
C GLU A 92 -1.32 12.82 6.26
N PRO A 93 -0.31 12.81 5.37
CA PRO A 93 0.67 11.75 5.29
C PRO A 93 1.61 11.72 6.50
N GLY A 94 1.91 10.52 6.98
CA GLY A 94 2.86 10.27 8.04
C GLY A 94 3.20 8.80 8.17
N VAL A 95 3.91 8.43 9.22
CA VAL A 95 4.32 7.04 9.46
C VAL A 95 3.09 6.19 9.79
N VAL A 96 2.96 5.09 9.07
CA VAL A 96 1.88 4.10 9.28
C VAL A 96 2.25 3.19 10.43
N TRP A 97 1.36 3.12 11.43
CA TRP A 97 1.46 2.22 12.56
C TRP A 97 0.28 1.27 12.56
N MET A 98 0.56 0.02 12.90
CA MET A 98 -0.42 -1.07 12.94
C MET A 98 -0.41 -1.73 14.31
N LYS A 99 -1.59 -2.17 14.76
CA LYS A 99 -1.73 -2.96 15.98
C LYS A 99 -2.62 -4.15 15.73
N MET A 100 -2.18 -5.31 16.19
CA MET A 100 -2.92 -6.57 16.14
C MET A 100 -3.04 -7.16 17.55
N PRO A 101 -4.17 -7.75 17.94
CA PRO A 101 -4.36 -8.29 19.28
C PRO A 101 -3.36 -9.37 19.69
N THR A 102 -2.81 -10.09 18.71
CA THR A 102 -1.96 -11.27 18.94
C THR A 102 -0.60 -11.18 18.26
N ALA A 103 -0.31 -10.12 17.52
CA ALA A 103 0.98 -9.99 16.85
C ALA A 103 1.97 -9.25 17.77
N SER A 104 3.01 -9.93 18.16
CA SER A 104 4.24 -9.31 18.62
C SER A 104 5.39 -9.97 17.89
N PHE A 105 6.37 -9.18 17.49
CA PHE A 105 7.57 -9.67 16.83
C PHE A 105 8.80 -9.02 17.45
N GLU A 106 9.95 -9.63 17.22
CA GLU A 106 11.25 -9.04 17.53
C GLU A 106 12.23 -9.32 16.39
N TYR A 107 13.10 -8.37 16.11
CA TYR A 107 14.21 -8.60 15.19
C TYR A 107 15.32 -9.36 15.92
N LYS A 108 15.61 -10.57 15.46
CA LYS A 108 16.60 -11.45 16.09
C LYS A 108 17.97 -10.79 16.14
N GLY A 109 18.48 -10.57 17.35
CA GLY A 109 19.79 -9.97 17.56
C GLY A 109 19.85 -8.45 17.45
N ASP A 110 18.72 -7.79 17.22
CA ASP A 110 18.63 -6.34 17.09
C ASP A 110 17.48 -5.77 17.95
N LYS A 111 17.75 -5.69 19.24
CA LYS A 111 16.79 -5.15 20.22
C LYS A 111 16.49 -3.67 19.97
N SER A 112 17.49 -2.87 19.57
CA SER A 112 17.30 -1.43 19.30
C SER A 112 16.28 -1.23 18.20
N LYS A 113 16.45 -1.93 17.08
CA LYS A 113 15.50 -1.89 15.97
C LYS A 113 14.11 -2.38 16.35
N THR A 114 14.03 -3.39 17.21
CA THR A 114 12.74 -3.86 17.73
C THR A 114 12.06 -2.78 18.55
N ASP A 115 12.77 -2.15 19.49
CA ASP A 115 12.23 -1.11 20.37
C ASP A 115 11.82 0.16 19.56
N GLU A 116 12.58 0.54 18.54
CA GLU A 116 12.31 1.68 17.66
C GLU A 116 11.04 1.50 16.81
N ASN A 117 10.69 0.25 16.50
CA ASN A 117 9.53 -0.08 15.68
C ASN A 117 8.29 -0.44 16.49
N HIS A 118 8.31 -0.30 17.80
CA HIS A 118 7.16 -0.50 18.68
C HIS A 118 6.92 0.73 19.54
N ASP A 119 5.66 1.00 19.82
CA ASP A 119 5.29 2.03 20.80
C ASP A 119 4.73 1.44 22.09
N ALA A 120 4.52 2.31 23.09
CA ALA A 120 4.02 1.92 24.40
C ALA A 120 2.56 1.40 24.37
N ASP A 121 1.79 1.74 23.34
CA ASP A 121 0.40 1.34 23.17
C ASP A 121 0.25 -0.01 22.44
N GLY A 122 1.38 -0.62 22.03
CA GLY A 122 1.42 -1.90 21.31
C GLY A 122 1.19 -1.80 19.81
N PHE A 123 1.38 -0.61 19.24
CA PHE A 123 1.49 -0.44 17.79
C PHE A 123 2.91 -0.71 17.33
N PHE A 124 3.04 -1.17 16.10
CA PHE A 124 4.33 -1.32 15.43
C PHE A 124 4.30 -0.66 14.04
N THR A 125 5.46 -0.32 13.55
CA THR A 125 5.67 0.20 12.20
C THR A 125 6.72 -0.63 11.46
N VAL A 126 6.63 -0.61 10.14
CA VAL A 126 7.66 -1.16 9.24
C VAL A 126 8.31 -0.05 8.39
N GLY A 127 8.01 1.21 8.74
CA GLY A 127 8.60 2.39 8.10
C GLY A 127 7.91 2.82 6.82
N ASP A 128 6.68 2.37 6.57
CA ASP A 128 5.88 2.87 5.45
C ASP A 128 5.21 4.21 5.82
N VAL A 129 5.07 5.10 4.84
CA VAL A 129 4.39 6.40 4.93
C VAL A 129 3.08 6.32 4.17
N GLY A 130 2.03 6.89 4.74
CA GLY A 130 0.71 6.91 4.12
C GLY A 130 -0.27 7.77 4.90
N TYR A 131 -1.50 7.81 4.47
CA TYR A 131 -2.58 8.55 5.13
C TYR A 131 -3.88 7.75 5.15
N LEU A 132 -4.74 8.07 6.10
CA LEU A 132 -6.11 7.56 6.15
C LEU A 132 -7.07 8.61 5.60
N ASN A 133 -7.98 8.21 4.70
CA ASN A 133 -9.07 9.10 4.31
C ASN A 133 -10.19 9.14 5.36
N ALA A 134 -11.22 9.97 5.14
CA ALA A 134 -12.34 10.14 6.07
C ALA A 134 -13.14 8.85 6.31
N ASP A 135 -13.11 7.91 5.38
CA ASP A 135 -13.81 6.63 5.47
C ASP A 135 -12.91 5.51 6.04
N GLY A 136 -11.68 5.83 6.49
CA GLY A 136 -10.75 4.90 7.11
C GLY A 136 -9.98 4.00 6.14
N PHE A 137 -9.93 4.36 4.85
CA PHE A 137 -9.09 3.67 3.87
C PHE A 137 -7.66 4.20 3.93
N LEU A 138 -6.69 3.27 3.92
CA LEU A 138 -5.27 3.57 3.89
C LEU A 138 -4.79 3.75 2.44
N PHE A 139 -4.02 4.80 2.24
CA PHE A 139 -3.26 5.06 1.01
C PHE A 139 -1.79 5.13 1.38
N LEU A 140 -0.99 4.30 0.72
CA LEU A 140 0.46 4.35 0.90
C LEU A 140 1.06 5.39 -0.05
N CYS A 141 2.02 6.15 0.46
CA CYS A 141 2.79 7.12 -0.31
C CYS A 141 4.13 6.52 -0.74
N ASP A 142 4.92 6.07 0.25
CA ASP A 142 6.25 5.49 0.02
C ASP A 142 6.80 4.85 1.31
N ARG A 143 8.07 4.41 1.27
CA ARG A 143 8.83 4.12 2.48
C ARG A 143 9.50 5.37 3.02
N LYS A 144 9.57 5.48 4.34
CA LYS A 144 10.26 6.60 5.01
C LYS A 144 11.74 6.68 4.60
N SER A 145 12.38 5.53 4.37
CA SER A 145 13.78 5.45 3.93
C SER A 145 14.01 5.97 2.51
N ASP A 146 12.99 5.95 1.68
CA ASP A 146 13.10 6.27 0.25
C ASP A 146 12.59 7.69 -0.05
N MET A 147 11.94 8.32 0.93
CA MET A 147 11.46 9.70 0.84
C MET A 147 12.61 10.69 0.62
N ILE A 148 12.46 11.54 -0.38
CA ILE A 148 13.42 12.60 -0.69
C ILE A 148 12.96 13.88 0.00
N ILE A 149 13.87 14.56 0.70
CA ILE A 149 13.61 15.86 1.31
C ILE A 149 14.33 16.93 0.51
N ALA A 150 13.57 17.80 -0.17
CA ALA A 150 14.13 18.89 -0.94
C ALA A 150 13.49 20.22 -0.53
N GLY A 151 14.29 21.15 -0.02
CA GLY A 151 13.81 22.47 0.39
C GLY A 151 12.76 22.45 1.50
N GLY A 152 12.73 21.40 2.35
CA GLY A 152 11.72 21.21 3.39
C GLY A 152 10.41 20.59 2.90
N VAL A 153 10.36 20.11 1.67
CA VAL A 153 9.21 19.40 1.09
C VAL A 153 9.52 17.91 1.02
N ASN A 154 8.60 17.09 1.50
CA ASN A 154 8.65 15.65 1.34
C ASN A 154 8.22 15.28 -0.09
N ILE A 155 9.09 14.58 -0.80
CA ILE A 155 8.84 14.05 -2.14
C ILE A 155 8.81 12.53 -2.03
N TYR A 156 7.77 11.93 -2.55
CA TYR A 156 7.56 10.49 -2.55
C TYR A 156 7.90 9.93 -3.93
N PRO A 157 9.07 9.24 -4.10
CA PRO A 157 9.48 8.63 -5.36
C PRO A 157 8.40 7.82 -6.06
N ALA A 158 7.67 6.99 -5.33
CA ALA A 158 6.63 6.13 -5.88
C ALA A 158 5.50 6.90 -6.60
N GLU A 159 5.17 8.11 -6.17
CA GLU A 159 4.19 8.97 -6.84
C GLU A 159 4.70 9.43 -8.21
N ILE A 160 5.95 9.89 -8.27
CA ILE A 160 6.59 10.34 -9.52
C ILE A 160 6.78 9.15 -10.47
N GLU A 161 7.23 8.02 -9.95
CA GLU A 161 7.41 6.78 -10.72
C GLU A 161 6.09 6.31 -11.33
N GLY A 162 5.00 6.38 -10.57
CA GLY A 162 3.67 6.03 -11.05
C GLY A 162 3.23 6.87 -12.26
N GLU A 163 3.47 8.17 -12.23
CA GLU A 163 3.17 9.09 -13.34
C GLU A 163 4.06 8.83 -14.57
N ILE A 164 5.36 8.61 -14.36
CA ILE A 164 6.30 8.33 -15.46
C ILE A 164 5.99 6.98 -16.12
N LEU A 165 5.66 5.94 -15.34
CA LEU A 165 5.30 4.61 -15.84
C LEU A 165 4.01 4.61 -16.67
N ALA A 166 3.15 5.62 -16.52
CA ALA A 166 1.96 5.77 -17.34
C ALA A 166 2.31 6.14 -18.80
N HIS A 167 3.52 6.64 -19.07
CA HIS A 167 3.96 6.97 -20.42
C HIS A 167 4.29 5.69 -21.22
N PRO A 168 3.71 5.48 -22.43
CA PRO A 168 3.84 4.22 -23.19
C PRO A 168 5.25 3.89 -23.66
N GLY A 169 6.15 4.85 -23.66
CA GLY A 169 7.57 4.66 -24.03
C GLY A 169 8.47 4.30 -22.84
N VAL A 170 7.93 4.20 -21.61
CA VAL A 170 8.69 3.89 -20.40
C VAL A 170 8.41 2.44 -19.99
N GLY A 171 9.45 1.64 -19.90
CA GLY A 171 9.34 0.24 -19.48
C GLY A 171 9.61 0.03 -17.99
N ASP A 172 10.44 0.90 -17.41
CA ASP A 172 10.79 0.89 -15.99
C ASP A 172 11.34 2.26 -15.58
N VAL A 173 11.24 2.62 -14.29
CA VAL A 173 11.71 3.88 -13.73
C VAL A 173 12.08 3.71 -12.26
N ALA A 174 13.09 4.43 -11.83
CA ALA A 174 13.44 4.59 -10.42
C ALA A 174 13.80 6.06 -10.16
N VAL A 175 13.18 6.64 -9.14
CA VAL A 175 13.44 8.00 -8.66
C VAL A 175 14.21 7.89 -7.33
N PHE A 176 15.30 8.63 -7.21
CA PHE A 176 16.12 8.63 -6.00
C PHE A 176 16.75 10.02 -5.79
N GLY A 177 17.09 10.35 -4.54
CA GLY A 177 17.72 11.60 -4.13
C GLY A 177 19.24 11.48 -3.87
#